data_c5eed81b1f7b204e3c05d39eda611987
#
_entry.id   c5eed81b1f7b204e3c05d39eda611987
#
_cell.length_a   1.000
_cell.length_b   1.000
_cell.length_c   1.000
_cell.angle_alpha   90.00
_cell.angle_beta   90.00
_cell.angle_gamma   90.00
#
_symmetry.space_group_name_H-M   'P 1'
#
loop_
_entity.id
_entity.type
_entity.pdbx_description
1 polymer ?
#
loop_
_entity_poly.entity_id
_entity_poly.type
_entity_poly.pdbx_seq_one_letter_code
_entity_poly.pdbx_strand_id
1 'polypeptide(L)'
;PDVSLETHVADVANLIEAEELDRPVLVGHSYGGMIVEVLAGRLRERLGPLVYLDACLPDDGENFITQNPAANGRPDFVASEEARLRAAAADGVGVAPLPAAVFGVPPGSWQADWVNRRLTPHPLKTLLDPARVENGGSAGLNRIYAHCVAPKLAPSSIAEHGARLREAPGWRFTTLPTGHDAMVTRPDLVAALIDAERA
;
A
#
# COMPACT_ATOMS: atom_id res chain seq x y z
N PRO A 1 -13.05 1.99 -18.36
CA PRO A 1 -11.70 2.54 -18.51
C PRO A 1 -10.69 1.47 -18.08
N ASP A 2 -9.60 1.38 -18.83
CA ASP A 2 -8.55 0.39 -18.60
C ASP A 2 -7.52 0.93 -17.57
N VAL A 3 -7.98 1.13 -16.32
CA VAL A 3 -7.14 1.66 -15.25
C VAL A 3 -6.17 0.58 -14.78
N SER A 4 -4.88 0.85 -14.89
CA SER A 4 -3.77 -0.05 -14.56
C SER A 4 -2.97 0.47 -13.37
N LEU A 5 -2.04 -0.34 -12.85
CA LEU A 5 -1.06 0.14 -11.85
C LEU A 5 -0.28 1.34 -12.40
N GLU A 6 0.10 1.29 -13.68
CA GLU A 6 0.81 2.40 -14.34
C GLU A 6 -0.04 3.69 -14.41
N THR A 7 -1.36 3.58 -14.54
CA THR A 7 -2.26 4.74 -14.46
C THR A 7 -2.15 5.43 -13.10
N HIS A 8 -2.21 4.67 -12.02
CA HIS A 8 -2.07 5.22 -10.67
C HIS A 8 -0.66 5.81 -10.41
N VAL A 9 0.38 5.16 -10.93
CA VAL A 9 1.76 5.67 -10.85
C VAL A 9 1.87 7.01 -11.59
N ALA A 10 1.31 7.09 -12.81
CA ALA A 10 1.31 8.31 -13.61
C ALA A 10 0.52 9.44 -12.94
N ASP A 11 -0.62 9.13 -12.32
CA ASP A 11 -1.44 10.13 -11.61
C ASP A 11 -0.63 10.82 -10.49
N VAL A 12 0.09 10.03 -9.68
CA VAL A 12 0.91 10.59 -8.59
C VAL A 12 2.14 11.33 -9.13
N ALA A 13 2.81 10.79 -10.16
CA ALA A 13 3.94 11.46 -10.81
C ALA A 13 3.52 12.82 -11.39
N ASN A 14 2.40 12.86 -12.09
CA ASN A 14 1.84 14.08 -12.67
C ASN A 14 1.44 15.10 -11.60
N LEU A 15 0.91 14.65 -10.46
CA LEU A 15 0.62 15.54 -9.34
C LEU A 15 1.89 16.19 -8.78
N ILE A 16 2.95 15.40 -8.56
CA ILE A 16 4.25 15.92 -8.09
C ILE A 16 4.81 16.96 -9.06
N GLU A 17 4.66 16.73 -10.36
CA GLU A 17 5.12 17.65 -11.40
C GLU A 17 4.24 18.91 -11.46
N ALA A 18 2.92 18.77 -11.54
CA ALA A 18 1.99 19.87 -11.71
C ALA A 18 1.97 20.83 -10.51
N GLU A 19 2.15 20.30 -9.29
CA GLU A 19 2.22 21.10 -8.07
C GLU A 19 3.66 21.55 -7.74
N GLU A 20 4.61 21.28 -8.64
CA GLU A 20 6.03 21.66 -8.48
C GLU A 20 6.61 21.24 -7.11
N LEU A 21 6.20 20.05 -6.60
CA LEU A 21 6.61 19.59 -5.29
C LEU A 21 8.11 19.29 -5.25
N ASP A 22 8.81 19.93 -4.33
CA ASP A 22 10.23 19.69 -4.09
C ASP A 22 10.41 18.71 -2.93
N ARG A 23 10.94 17.52 -3.24
CA ARG A 23 11.24 16.43 -2.31
C ARG A 23 10.10 16.15 -1.30
N PRO A 24 8.88 15.91 -1.79
CA PRO A 24 7.75 15.65 -0.89
C PRO A 24 7.95 14.36 -0.10
N VAL A 25 7.41 14.32 1.13
CA VAL A 25 7.21 13.05 1.85
C VAL A 25 6.12 12.28 1.12
N LEU A 26 6.48 11.12 0.57
CA LEU A 26 5.54 10.26 -0.15
C LEU A 26 5.03 9.15 0.77
N VAL A 27 3.72 9.10 0.98
CA VAL A 27 3.08 8.13 1.86
C VAL A 27 2.27 7.13 1.05
N GLY A 28 2.60 5.84 1.17
CA GLY A 28 1.81 4.75 0.60
C GLY A 28 1.14 3.93 1.70
N HIS A 29 -0.19 3.86 1.69
CA HIS A 29 -0.96 2.99 2.55
C HIS A 29 -1.43 1.76 1.78
N SER A 30 -1.32 0.58 2.39
CA SER A 30 -1.85 -0.66 1.80
C SER A 30 -1.33 -0.88 0.37
N TYR A 31 -2.24 -1.06 -0.60
CA TYR A 31 -1.89 -1.13 -2.03
C TYR A 31 -1.04 0.07 -2.50
N GLY A 32 -1.20 1.25 -1.89
CA GLY A 32 -0.42 2.44 -2.24
C GLY A 32 1.09 2.25 -2.15
N GLY A 33 1.57 1.26 -1.39
CA GLY A 33 2.97 0.87 -1.37
C GLY A 33 3.52 0.39 -2.72
N MET A 34 2.67 -0.25 -3.54
CA MET A 34 3.01 -0.63 -4.93
C MET A 34 3.41 0.61 -5.75
N ILE A 35 2.63 1.69 -5.61
CA ILE A 35 2.85 2.95 -6.32
C ILE A 35 4.12 3.64 -5.82
N VAL A 36 4.30 3.69 -4.49
CA VAL A 36 5.49 4.29 -3.87
C VAL A 36 6.77 3.59 -4.33
N GLU A 37 6.77 2.25 -4.39
CA GLU A 37 7.96 1.49 -4.78
C GLU A 37 8.35 1.75 -6.24
N VAL A 38 7.37 1.80 -7.15
CA VAL A 38 7.61 2.14 -8.56
C VAL A 38 8.11 3.58 -8.71
N LEU A 39 7.47 4.55 -8.05
CA LEU A 39 7.88 5.96 -8.08
C LEU A 39 9.26 6.17 -7.46
N ALA A 40 9.59 5.47 -6.39
CA ALA A 40 10.90 5.52 -5.76
C ALA A 40 12.03 5.14 -6.72
N GLY A 41 11.79 4.17 -7.60
CA GLY A 41 12.75 3.82 -8.65
C GLY A 41 12.89 4.87 -9.75
N ARG A 42 11.79 5.53 -10.12
CA ARG A 42 11.72 6.48 -11.26
C ARG A 42 12.09 7.91 -10.89
N LEU A 43 11.68 8.34 -9.69
CA LEU A 43 11.80 9.75 -9.27
C LEU A 43 12.73 9.95 -8.07
N ARG A 44 13.74 9.08 -7.92
CA ARG A 44 14.64 9.02 -6.74
C ARG A 44 15.12 10.38 -6.24
N GLU A 45 15.59 11.21 -7.17
CA GLU A 45 16.17 12.53 -6.86
C GLU A 45 15.09 13.60 -6.52
N ARG A 46 13.84 13.32 -6.88
CA ARG A 46 12.70 14.21 -6.72
C ARG A 46 11.89 13.93 -5.45
N LEU A 47 12.12 12.77 -4.81
CA LEU A 47 11.36 12.35 -3.62
C LEU A 47 12.13 12.66 -2.34
N GLY A 48 11.41 13.07 -1.31
CA GLY A 48 11.84 13.12 0.07
C GLY A 48 11.69 11.75 0.75
N PRO A 49 11.48 11.72 2.06
CA PRO A 49 11.26 10.49 2.81
C PRO A 49 10.05 9.70 2.30
N LEU A 50 10.15 8.37 2.35
CA LEU A 50 9.10 7.44 1.98
C LEU A 50 8.48 6.81 3.21
N VAL A 51 7.16 6.89 3.35
CA VAL A 51 6.41 6.27 4.44
C VAL A 51 5.54 5.15 3.89
N TYR A 52 5.83 3.93 4.28
CA TYR A 52 5.03 2.74 3.99
C TYR A 52 4.13 2.46 5.20
N LEU A 53 2.91 2.94 5.14
CA LEU A 53 1.93 2.78 6.21
C LEU A 53 1.16 1.48 6.00
N ASP A 54 1.53 0.44 6.75
CA ASP A 54 0.91 -0.89 6.66
C ASP A 54 0.71 -1.33 5.19
N ALA A 55 1.79 -1.28 4.40
CA ALA A 55 1.74 -1.22 2.95
C ALA A 55 2.30 -2.47 2.26
N CYS A 56 1.87 -2.69 1.03
CA CYS A 56 2.47 -3.65 0.09
C CYS A 56 3.87 -3.19 -0.32
N LEU A 57 4.74 -4.16 -0.60
CA LEU A 57 6.12 -3.89 -0.97
C LEU A 57 6.58 -4.87 -2.07
N PRO A 58 6.33 -4.55 -3.34
CA PRO A 58 6.70 -5.42 -4.45
C PRO A 58 8.19 -5.33 -4.79
N ASP A 59 8.75 -6.45 -5.21
CA ASP A 59 9.96 -6.48 -6.03
C ASP A 59 9.59 -6.26 -7.51
N ASP A 60 10.60 -6.04 -8.38
CA ASP A 60 10.37 -5.86 -9.81
C ASP A 60 9.68 -7.08 -10.44
N GLY A 61 8.62 -6.84 -11.20
CA GLY A 61 7.79 -7.86 -11.84
C GLY A 61 6.72 -8.48 -10.94
N GLU A 62 6.68 -8.14 -9.66
CA GLU A 62 5.63 -8.62 -8.76
C GLU A 62 4.34 -7.80 -8.90
N ASN A 63 3.20 -8.46 -8.67
CA ASN A 63 1.90 -7.83 -8.56
C ASN A 63 1.38 -7.90 -7.11
N PHE A 64 0.16 -7.42 -6.88
CA PHE A 64 -0.45 -7.41 -5.54
C PHE A 64 -0.52 -8.81 -4.90
N ILE A 65 -0.64 -9.89 -5.69
CA ILE A 65 -0.67 -11.27 -5.19
C ILE A 65 0.74 -11.77 -4.92
N THR A 66 1.64 -11.61 -5.90
CA THR A 66 2.98 -12.23 -5.86
C THR A 66 3.95 -11.52 -4.94
N GLN A 67 3.74 -10.24 -4.62
CA GLN A 67 4.49 -9.54 -3.58
C GLN A 67 4.22 -10.09 -2.17
N ASN A 68 3.20 -10.94 -2.00
CA ASN A 68 2.95 -11.63 -0.74
C ASN A 68 4.00 -12.74 -0.55
N PRO A 69 4.80 -12.73 0.54
CA PRO A 69 5.78 -13.79 0.81
C PRO A 69 5.17 -15.20 0.82
N ALA A 70 3.87 -15.32 1.17
CA ALA A 70 3.15 -16.59 1.11
C ALA A 70 2.98 -17.12 -0.32
N ALA A 71 3.15 -16.31 -1.35
CA ALA A 71 3.10 -16.72 -2.76
C ALA A 71 4.40 -17.39 -3.25
N ASN A 72 5.50 -17.20 -2.52
CA ASN A 72 6.82 -17.65 -2.93
C ASN A 72 6.87 -19.19 -3.07
N GLY A 73 7.15 -19.66 -4.29
CA GLY A 73 7.18 -21.09 -4.63
C GLY A 73 5.81 -21.77 -4.58
N ARG A 74 4.70 -21.04 -4.53
CA ARG A 74 3.34 -21.58 -4.39
C ARG A 74 2.41 -21.12 -5.51
N PRO A 75 2.56 -21.68 -6.72
CA PRO A 75 1.72 -21.32 -7.86
C PRO A 75 0.22 -21.55 -7.61
N ASP A 76 -0.13 -22.59 -6.82
CA ASP A 76 -1.53 -22.85 -6.45
C ASP A 76 -2.13 -21.72 -5.62
N PHE A 77 -1.36 -21.13 -4.70
CA PHE A 77 -1.79 -19.97 -3.93
C PHE A 77 -2.04 -18.77 -4.85
N VAL A 78 -1.11 -18.49 -5.76
CA VAL A 78 -1.24 -17.39 -6.74
C VAL A 78 -2.49 -17.57 -7.59
N ALA A 79 -2.70 -18.76 -8.15
CA ALA A 79 -3.87 -19.06 -8.98
C ALA A 79 -5.18 -18.93 -8.20
N SER A 80 -5.20 -19.37 -6.94
CA SER A 80 -6.37 -19.26 -6.06
C SER A 80 -6.71 -17.80 -5.75
N GLU A 81 -5.72 -16.98 -5.40
CA GLU A 81 -5.92 -15.56 -5.11
C GLU A 81 -6.35 -14.77 -6.35
N GLU A 82 -5.77 -15.07 -7.51
CA GLU A 82 -6.20 -14.47 -8.77
C GLU A 82 -7.66 -14.83 -9.09
N ALA A 83 -8.03 -16.09 -8.95
CA ALA A 83 -9.41 -16.53 -9.15
C ALA A 83 -10.38 -15.83 -8.19
N ARG A 84 -9.98 -15.65 -6.93
CA ARG A 84 -10.76 -14.92 -5.91
C ARG A 84 -10.96 -13.47 -6.29
N LEU A 85 -9.92 -12.76 -6.73
CA LEU A 85 -10.01 -11.36 -7.16
C LEU A 85 -10.89 -11.21 -8.40
N ARG A 86 -10.75 -12.11 -9.39
CA ARG A 86 -11.59 -12.12 -10.59
C ARG A 86 -13.06 -12.39 -10.26
N ALA A 87 -13.33 -13.31 -9.32
CA ALA A 87 -14.69 -13.58 -8.87
C ALA A 87 -15.30 -12.39 -8.10
N ALA A 88 -14.48 -11.65 -7.35
CA ALA A 88 -14.92 -10.44 -6.65
C ALA A 88 -15.15 -9.23 -7.58
N ALA A 89 -14.63 -9.29 -8.80
CA ALA A 89 -14.87 -8.32 -9.86
C ALA A 89 -15.99 -8.84 -10.78
N ALA A 90 -17.24 -8.80 -10.32
CA ALA A 90 -18.39 -9.39 -11.01
C ALA A 90 -18.63 -8.85 -12.43
N ASP A 91 -18.22 -7.61 -12.70
CA ASP A 91 -18.22 -6.96 -14.02
C ASP A 91 -16.91 -7.17 -14.80
N GLY A 92 -15.95 -7.90 -14.23
CA GLY A 92 -14.61 -8.08 -14.80
C GLY A 92 -13.71 -6.84 -14.74
N VAL A 93 -14.17 -5.75 -14.14
CA VAL A 93 -13.47 -4.45 -14.11
C VAL A 93 -13.11 -4.03 -12.69
N GLY A 94 -14.06 -4.07 -11.78
CA GLY A 94 -13.87 -3.56 -10.41
C GLY A 94 -14.08 -4.61 -9.34
N VAL A 95 -13.09 -4.81 -8.47
CA VAL A 95 -13.19 -5.66 -7.28
C VAL A 95 -14.04 -4.93 -6.23
N ALA A 96 -15.12 -5.58 -5.79
CA ALA A 96 -16.01 -5.02 -4.78
C ALA A 96 -15.24 -4.69 -3.48
N PRO A 97 -15.53 -3.53 -2.86
CA PRO A 97 -14.84 -3.15 -1.63
C PRO A 97 -15.23 -4.06 -0.46
N LEU A 98 -14.29 -4.31 0.42
CA LEU A 98 -14.56 -4.95 1.70
C LEU A 98 -15.05 -3.90 2.72
N PRO A 99 -15.91 -4.27 3.68
CA PRO A 99 -16.35 -3.35 4.73
C PRO A 99 -15.17 -2.83 5.56
N ALA A 100 -15.23 -1.57 6.00
CA ALA A 100 -14.22 -0.92 6.82
C ALA A 100 -13.82 -1.69 8.08
N ALA A 101 -14.75 -2.48 8.63
CA ALA A 101 -14.47 -3.34 9.79
C ALA A 101 -13.40 -4.40 9.54
N VAL A 102 -13.23 -4.86 8.29
CA VAL A 102 -12.16 -5.79 7.90
C VAL A 102 -10.79 -5.16 8.11
N PHE A 103 -10.69 -3.84 7.98
CA PHE A 103 -9.46 -3.05 8.10
C PHE A 103 -9.27 -2.43 9.49
N GLY A 104 -10.02 -2.91 10.48
CA GLY A 104 -9.86 -2.53 11.88
C GLY A 104 -10.59 -1.24 12.29
N VAL A 105 -11.49 -0.73 11.46
CA VAL A 105 -12.40 0.34 11.85
C VAL A 105 -13.52 -0.25 12.69
N PRO A 106 -13.80 0.24 13.91
CA PRO A 106 -14.82 -0.36 14.78
C PRO A 106 -16.19 -0.42 14.10
N PRO A 107 -16.83 -1.61 14.03
CA PRO A 107 -18.15 -1.74 13.43
C PRO A 107 -19.19 -0.92 14.19
N GLY A 108 -20.12 -0.30 13.46
CA GLY A 108 -21.16 0.56 14.03
C GLY A 108 -20.69 1.94 14.49
N SER A 109 -19.42 2.27 14.25
CA SER A 109 -18.89 3.63 14.49
C SER A 109 -19.23 4.57 13.34
N TRP A 110 -19.27 5.88 13.62
CA TRP A 110 -19.45 6.88 12.58
C TRP A 110 -18.34 6.83 11.52
N GLN A 111 -17.12 6.44 11.92
CA GLN A 111 -15.98 6.24 11.03
C GLN A 111 -16.24 5.10 10.03
N ALA A 112 -16.77 3.96 10.50
CA ALA A 112 -17.13 2.85 9.64
C ALA A 112 -18.19 3.27 8.60
N ASP A 113 -19.22 3.99 9.05
CA ASP A 113 -20.26 4.52 8.15
C ASP A 113 -19.67 5.51 7.16
N TRP A 114 -18.76 6.37 7.61
CA TRP A 114 -18.10 7.37 6.77
C TRP A 114 -17.24 6.73 5.69
N VAL A 115 -16.45 5.70 6.03
CA VAL A 115 -15.62 4.95 5.08
C VAL A 115 -16.51 4.18 4.10
N ASN A 116 -17.44 3.35 4.61
CA ASN A 116 -18.26 2.46 3.77
C ASN A 116 -19.06 3.21 2.70
N ARG A 117 -19.50 4.45 2.99
CA ARG A 117 -20.20 5.28 1.99
C ARG A 117 -19.30 5.83 0.89
N ARG A 118 -17.98 5.75 1.05
CA ARG A 118 -16.97 6.32 0.12
C ARG A 118 -16.18 5.27 -0.61
N LEU A 119 -16.27 4.03 -0.19
CA LEU A 119 -15.61 2.93 -0.87
C LEU A 119 -16.22 2.74 -2.27
N THR A 120 -15.36 2.59 -3.24
CA THR A 120 -15.71 2.28 -4.64
C THR A 120 -15.01 0.98 -5.05
N PRO A 121 -15.50 0.29 -6.08
CA PRO A 121 -14.80 -0.88 -6.61
C PRO A 121 -13.37 -0.53 -7.02
N HIS A 122 -12.43 -1.38 -6.63
CA HIS A 122 -11.01 -1.21 -6.97
C HIS A 122 -10.73 -1.82 -8.35
N PRO A 123 -10.08 -1.11 -9.30
CA PRO A 123 -9.83 -1.64 -10.63
C PRO A 123 -9.01 -2.92 -10.57
N LEU A 124 -9.56 -4.04 -11.06
CA LEU A 124 -8.94 -5.36 -10.98
C LEU A 124 -7.54 -5.39 -11.61
N LYS A 125 -7.39 -4.74 -12.74
CA LYS A 125 -6.12 -4.71 -13.49
C LYS A 125 -4.96 -4.18 -12.65
N THR A 126 -5.19 -3.19 -11.79
CA THR A 126 -4.15 -2.61 -10.92
C THR A 126 -3.58 -3.61 -9.91
N LEU A 127 -4.37 -4.63 -9.55
CA LEU A 127 -3.97 -5.70 -8.63
C LEU A 127 -3.25 -6.86 -9.34
N LEU A 128 -3.45 -7.00 -10.64
CA LEU A 128 -2.89 -8.09 -11.45
C LEU A 128 -1.70 -7.64 -12.31
N ASP A 129 -1.57 -6.35 -12.60
CA ASP A 129 -0.43 -5.82 -13.34
C ASP A 129 0.85 -5.94 -12.52
N PRO A 130 1.96 -6.35 -13.15
CA PRO A 130 3.25 -6.37 -12.48
C PRO A 130 3.78 -4.96 -12.23
N ALA A 131 4.35 -4.74 -11.06
CA ALA A 131 5.08 -3.53 -10.74
C ALA A 131 6.39 -3.49 -11.54
N ARG A 132 6.69 -2.36 -12.16
CA ARG A 132 7.97 -2.10 -12.84
C ARG A 132 8.86 -1.27 -11.92
N VAL A 133 9.60 -1.98 -11.06
CA VAL A 133 10.48 -1.36 -10.06
C VAL A 133 11.87 -1.17 -10.65
N GLU A 134 12.13 0.02 -11.13
CA GLU A 134 13.41 0.41 -11.75
C GLU A 134 14.43 0.84 -10.68
N ASN A 135 15.71 0.80 -11.00
CA ASN A 135 16.80 1.34 -10.17
C ASN A 135 16.82 0.87 -8.71
N GLY A 136 16.27 -0.32 -8.43
CA GLY A 136 16.19 -0.88 -7.09
C GLY A 136 15.12 -0.25 -6.20
N GLY A 137 14.12 0.42 -6.79
CA GLY A 137 12.98 0.97 -6.06
C GLY A 137 13.40 1.94 -4.95
N SER A 138 12.90 1.72 -3.76
CA SER A 138 13.19 2.53 -2.57
C SER A 138 14.54 2.22 -1.90
N ALA A 139 15.29 1.23 -2.40
CA ALA A 139 16.56 0.84 -1.79
C ALA A 139 17.55 2.03 -1.74
N GLY A 140 18.11 2.28 -0.56
CA GLY A 140 19.06 3.39 -0.33
C GLY A 140 18.42 4.77 -0.14
N LEU A 141 17.09 4.89 -0.25
CA LEU A 141 16.36 6.12 0.12
C LEU A 141 16.01 6.14 1.61
N ASN A 142 15.69 7.33 2.12
CA ASN A 142 15.15 7.48 3.46
C ASN A 142 13.74 6.90 3.49
N ARG A 143 13.55 5.76 4.14
CA ARG A 143 12.29 5.03 4.14
C ARG A 143 11.95 4.46 5.51
N ILE A 144 10.67 4.52 5.85
CA ILE A 144 10.13 3.96 7.09
C ILE A 144 8.94 3.05 6.80
N TYR A 145 8.89 1.90 7.47
CA TYR A 145 7.72 1.04 7.50
C TYR A 145 6.99 1.21 8.83
N ALA A 146 5.76 1.67 8.79
CA ALA A 146 4.89 1.80 9.96
C ALA A 146 3.85 0.68 9.94
N HIS A 147 3.99 -0.29 10.85
CA HIS A 147 3.15 -1.47 10.92
C HIS A 147 2.01 -1.30 11.93
N CYS A 148 0.77 -1.50 11.52
CA CYS A 148 -0.42 -1.44 12.37
C CYS A 148 -0.64 -2.77 13.11
N VAL A 149 -0.77 -2.72 14.45
CA VAL A 149 -0.69 -3.93 15.28
C VAL A 149 -1.92 -4.21 16.17
N ALA A 150 -2.94 -3.33 16.19
CA ALA A 150 -4.09 -3.49 17.09
C ALA A 150 -5.39 -2.85 16.56
N PRO A 151 -6.35 -3.61 16.04
CA PRO A 151 -6.27 -5.04 15.75
C PRO A 151 -5.34 -5.34 14.57
N LYS A 152 -4.68 -6.47 14.60
CA LYS A 152 -3.90 -6.95 13.46
C LYS A 152 -4.84 -7.26 12.29
N LEU A 153 -4.45 -6.87 11.10
CA LEU A 153 -5.07 -7.38 9.90
C LEU A 153 -4.94 -8.92 9.90
N ALA A 154 -5.95 -9.62 9.38
CA ALA A 154 -5.87 -11.06 9.18
C ALA A 154 -4.57 -11.43 8.43
N PRO A 155 -4.08 -12.68 8.53
CA PRO A 155 -2.85 -13.09 7.84
C PRO A 155 -2.81 -12.58 6.40
N SER A 156 -1.87 -11.70 6.11
CA SER A 156 -1.77 -10.95 4.86
C SER A 156 -0.30 -10.67 4.56
N SER A 157 0.01 -10.31 3.32
CA SER A 157 1.35 -9.84 2.93
C SER A 157 1.87 -8.74 3.84
N ILE A 158 1.00 -7.85 4.27
CA ILE A 158 1.30 -6.70 5.13
C ILE A 158 1.84 -7.16 6.49
N ALA A 159 1.21 -8.15 7.12
CA ALA A 159 1.69 -8.69 8.39
C ALA A 159 3.06 -9.36 8.25
N GLU A 160 3.30 -10.05 7.14
CA GLU A 160 4.57 -10.69 6.84
C GLU A 160 5.67 -9.67 6.50
N HIS A 161 5.35 -8.62 5.75
CA HIS A 161 6.27 -7.49 5.54
C HIS A 161 6.65 -6.82 6.86
N GLY A 162 5.67 -6.53 7.72
CA GLY A 162 5.93 -5.97 9.05
C GLY A 162 6.88 -6.82 9.88
N ALA A 163 6.73 -8.15 9.86
CA ALA A 163 7.64 -9.05 10.56
C ALA A 163 9.07 -9.03 9.96
N ARG A 164 9.17 -9.11 8.63
CA ARG A 164 10.44 -9.14 7.89
C ARG A 164 11.23 -7.83 8.05
N LEU A 165 10.54 -6.69 7.97
CA LEU A 165 11.19 -5.38 7.90
C LEU A 165 11.63 -4.84 9.27
N ARG A 166 11.17 -5.43 10.37
CA ARG A 166 11.52 -4.99 11.72
C ARG A 166 13.02 -4.91 11.96
N GLU A 167 13.79 -5.83 11.37
CA GLU A 167 15.24 -5.94 11.55
C GLU A 167 15.99 -5.84 10.22
N ALA A 168 15.29 -5.50 9.13
CA ALA A 168 15.90 -5.45 7.81
C ALA A 168 16.82 -4.22 7.68
N PRO A 169 18.04 -4.38 7.19
CA PRO A 169 18.95 -3.26 6.99
C PRO A 169 18.39 -2.24 5.99
N GLY A 170 18.66 -0.96 6.26
CA GLY A 170 18.20 0.13 5.39
C GLY A 170 16.72 0.49 5.54
N TRP A 171 16.02 -0.11 6.51
CA TRP A 171 14.67 0.29 6.90
C TRP A 171 14.67 0.92 8.29
N ARG A 172 13.95 2.01 8.44
CA ARG A 172 13.44 2.42 9.74
C ARG A 172 12.10 1.75 9.94
N PHE A 173 11.82 1.27 11.13
CA PHE A 173 10.62 0.52 11.44
C PHE A 173 9.94 1.07 12.69
N THR A 174 8.63 1.22 12.64
CA THR A 174 7.83 1.55 13.81
C THR A 174 6.52 0.76 13.84
N THR A 175 5.87 0.71 14.99
CA THR A 175 4.53 0.12 15.12
C THR A 175 3.53 1.17 15.55
N LEU A 176 2.32 1.10 15.00
CA LEU A 176 1.20 1.92 15.42
C LEU A 176 0.16 1.05 16.15
N PRO A 177 -0.27 1.41 17.37
CA PRO A 177 -1.27 0.65 18.13
C PRO A 177 -2.69 0.92 17.63
N THR A 178 -2.91 0.59 16.36
CA THR A 178 -4.18 0.79 15.66
C THR A 178 -4.36 -0.27 14.57
N GLY A 179 -5.56 -0.36 13.98
CA GLY A 179 -5.85 -1.21 12.84
C GLY A 179 -5.29 -0.66 11.53
N HIS A 180 -5.49 -1.41 10.47
CA HIS A 180 -4.96 -1.13 9.13
C HIS A 180 -5.31 0.29 8.63
N ASP A 181 -6.56 0.71 8.80
CA ASP A 181 -7.01 2.06 8.42
C ASP A 181 -6.64 3.10 9.51
N ALA A 182 -5.34 3.17 9.80
CA ALA A 182 -4.79 4.04 10.84
C ALA A 182 -5.17 5.53 10.65
N MET A 183 -5.23 6.01 9.42
CA MET A 183 -5.59 7.38 9.10
C MET A 183 -7.05 7.71 9.46
N VAL A 184 -7.90 6.68 9.61
CA VAL A 184 -9.31 6.83 10.02
C VAL A 184 -9.46 6.68 11.53
N THR A 185 -8.77 5.73 12.13
CA THR A 185 -8.94 5.35 13.54
C THR A 185 -8.03 6.15 14.48
N ARG A 186 -6.83 6.51 14.01
CA ARG A 186 -5.82 7.25 14.77
C ARG A 186 -5.07 8.26 13.88
N PRO A 187 -5.81 9.25 13.31
CA PRO A 187 -5.20 10.28 12.46
C PRO A 187 -4.09 11.08 13.17
N ASP A 188 -4.19 11.21 14.49
CA ASP A 188 -3.16 11.83 15.34
C ASP A 188 -1.81 11.14 15.23
N LEU A 189 -1.77 9.80 15.26
CA LEU A 189 -0.54 9.02 15.14
C LEU A 189 0.03 9.10 13.73
N VAL A 190 -0.82 9.06 12.72
CA VAL A 190 -0.39 9.16 11.32
C VAL A 190 0.18 10.54 11.01
N ALA A 191 -0.47 11.60 11.48
CA ALA A 191 0.03 12.96 11.33
C ALA A 191 1.39 13.14 12.01
N ALA A 192 1.53 12.68 13.25
CA ALA A 192 2.79 12.75 13.98
C ALA A 192 3.92 11.96 13.28
N LEU A 193 3.60 10.80 12.69
CA LEU A 193 4.55 10.02 11.91
C LEU A 193 5.04 10.80 10.69
N ILE A 194 4.13 11.41 9.93
CA ILE A 194 4.47 12.15 8.71
C ILE A 194 5.26 13.43 9.06
N ASP A 195 4.85 14.15 10.10
CA ASP A 195 5.54 15.37 10.52
C ASP A 195 6.98 15.10 10.97
N ALA A 196 7.24 13.97 11.61
CA ALA A 196 8.60 13.56 11.99
C ALA A 196 9.52 13.32 10.77
N GLU A 197 8.96 13.07 9.59
CA GLU A 197 9.72 12.85 8.36
C GLU A 197 10.04 14.15 7.59
N ARG A 198 9.45 15.28 7.99
CA ARG A 198 9.65 16.59 7.34
C ARG A 198 10.89 17.33 7.85
N ALA A 199 11.54 16.84 8.90
CA ALA A 199 12.65 17.49 9.60
C ALA A 199 14.01 17.30 8.91
#